data_90232cfd8021513cb02242a1699c026a
#
_entry.id   90232cfd8021513cb02242a1699c026a
#
_cell.length_a   1.000
_cell.length_b   1.000
_cell.length_c   1.000
_cell.angle_alpha   90.00
_cell.angle_beta   90.00
_cell.angle_gamma   90.00
#
_symmetry.space_group_name_H-M   'P 1'
#
loop_
_entity.id
_entity.type
_entity.pdbx_description
1 polymer ?
#
loop_
_entity_poly.entity_id
_entity_poly.type
_entity_poly.pdbx_seq_one_letter_code
_entity_poly.pdbx_strand_id
1 'polypeptide(L)'
;AYFETNISFKIDEKIKKIINEIFSIKSSTYLNEPQFKDLRPLSDKRPSNKPSKKAFISCKKAVNTWDLDYELVGSSQFKIGCVSDAATHLFTYCGADYNWRTEYSIGSAALDYSVRYFKKAPLGMAVTMHTNFTKIGNKSLKFIHHMVDDASGDILMDIEIVAVLFDLKKRKSIEVPKDFRSKASILLVNN
;
A
#
# COMPACT_ATOMS: atom_id res chain seq x y z
N ALA A 1 -6.67 27.76 26.63
CA ALA A 1 -5.83 28.82 26.08
C ALA A 1 -5.16 28.25 24.82
N TYR A 2 -5.57 28.70 23.63
CA TYR A 2 -4.91 28.39 22.37
C TYR A 2 -3.72 29.35 22.22
N PHE A 3 -2.51 28.81 22.10
CA PHE A 3 -1.35 29.59 21.70
C PHE A 3 -1.29 29.56 20.16
N GLU A 4 -1.74 30.63 19.51
CA GLU A 4 -1.38 30.90 18.13
C GLU A 4 0.05 31.41 18.09
N THR A 5 1.01 30.55 17.75
CA THR A 5 2.35 30.97 17.38
C THR A 5 2.37 31.26 15.88
N ASN A 6 2.18 32.53 15.52
CA ASN A 6 2.49 33.03 14.17
C ASN A 6 4.01 33.04 13.98
N ILE A 7 4.56 31.94 13.45
CA ILE A 7 5.97 31.91 13.02
C ILE A 7 5.99 32.41 11.59
N SER A 8 6.27 33.70 11.39
CA SER A 8 6.57 34.25 10.08
C SER A 8 8.04 34.02 9.76
N PHE A 9 8.34 33.08 8.87
CA PHE A 9 9.68 32.94 8.31
C PHE A 9 9.90 34.02 7.25
N LYS A 10 10.78 35.02 7.53
CA LYS A 10 11.36 35.86 6.48
C LYS A 10 12.38 34.99 5.73
N ILE A 11 11.96 34.43 4.61
CA ILE A 11 12.89 33.75 3.70
C ILE A 11 13.75 34.81 3.00
N ASP A 12 15.07 34.67 3.14
CA ASP A 12 16.04 35.52 2.46
C ASP A 12 15.78 35.50 0.94
N GLU A 13 15.84 36.67 0.29
CA GLU A 13 15.63 36.80 -1.16
C GLU A 13 16.61 35.94 -1.97
N LYS A 14 17.79 35.65 -1.43
CA LYS A 14 18.75 34.73 -2.03
C LYS A 14 18.24 33.27 -2.01
N ILE A 15 17.57 32.88 -0.94
CA ILE A 15 16.94 31.54 -0.83
C ILE A 15 15.73 31.43 -1.75
N LYS A 16 14.91 32.50 -1.86
CA LYS A 16 13.79 32.53 -2.83
C LYS A 16 14.28 32.38 -4.26
N LYS A 17 15.39 33.04 -4.61
CA LYS A 17 15.97 32.94 -5.96
C LYS A 17 16.43 31.50 -6.24
N ILE A 18 17.11 30.85 -5.31
CA ILE A 18 17.55 29.45 -5.44
C ILE A 18 16.36 28.51 -5.57
N ILE A 19 15.32 28.69 -4.76
CA ILE A 19 14.09 27.90 -4.85
C ILE A 19 13.44 28.05 -6.22
N ASN A 20 13.30 29.28 -6.72
CA ASN A 20 12.72 29.55 -8.04
C ASN A 20 13.57 28.96 -9.18
N GLU A 21 14.89 29.00 -9.09
CA GLU A 21 15.80 28.36 -10.05
C GLU A 21 15.62 26.83 -10.04
N ILE A 22 15.54 26.21 -8.86
CA ILE A 22 15.30 24.76 -8.73
C ILE A 22 13.93 24.38 -9.31
N PHE A 23 12.90 25.16 -9.04
CA PHE A 23 11.56 24.91 -9.60
C PHE A 23 11.50 25.13 -11.11
N SER A 24 12.20 26.16 -11.65
CA SER A 24 12.25 26.39 -13.10
C SER A 24 13.02 25.27 -13.83
N ILE A 25 14.11 24.77 -13.26
CA ILE A 25 14.85 23.62 -13.79
C ILE A 25 13.97 22.35 -13.78
N LYS A 26 13.24 22.11 -12.68
CA LYS A 26 12.31 20.98 -12.63
C LYS A 26 11.17 21.11 -13.65
N SER A 27 10.57 22.27 -13.80
CA SER A 27 9.50 22.47 -14.77
C SER A 27 9.97 22.28 -16.21
N SER A 28 11.18 22.70 -16.57
CA SER A 28 11.75 22.48 -17.89
C SER A 28 12.11 21.02 -18.18
N THR A 29 12.45 20.25 -17.13
CA THR A 29 12.77 18.83 -17.25
C THR A 29 11.50 17.98 -17.40
N TYR A 30 10.39 18.39 -16.79
CA TYR A 30 9.10 17.69 -16.91
C TYR A 30 8.37 17.92 -18.24
N LEU A 31 8.73 18.97 -19.00
CA LEU A 31 8.14 19.24 -20.33
C LEU A 31 8.57 18.22 -21.41
N ASN A 32 9.58 17.40 -21.13
CA ASN A 32 10.03 16.31 -21.99
C ASN A 32 9.77 14.92 -21.34
N GLU A 33 8.74 14.78 -20.52
CA GLU A 33 8.36 13.46 -20.06
C GLU A 33 8.08 12.55 -21.26
N PRO A 34 8.70 11.36 -21.30
CA PRO A 34 8.32 10.37 -22.30
C PRO A 34 6.81 10.13 -22.10
N GLN A 35 6.03 10.36 -23.15
CA GLN A 35 4.62 10.00 -23.12
C GLN A 35 4.54 8.52 -22.76
N PHE A 36 4.06 8.22 -21.54
CA PHE A 36 3.77 6.85 -21.12
C PHE A 36 2.64 6.29 -21.97
N LYS A 37 2.93 5.95 -23.24
CA LYS A 37 1.98 5.35 -24.18
C LYS A 37 1.54 3.94 -23.78
N ASP A 38 2.22 3.34 -22.81
CA ASP A 38 1.99 1.97 -22.34
C ASP A 38 1.58 1.88 -20.88
N LEU A 39 0.78 2.82 -20.39
CA LEU A 39 -0.04 2.52 -19.23
C LEU A 39 -0.92 1.35 -19.63
N ARG A 40 -0.56 0.15 -19.14
CA ARG A 40 -1.42 -1.03 -19.30
C ARG A 40 -2.83 -0.60 -18.94
N PRO A 41 -3.82 -0.80 -19.82
CA PRO A 41 -5.19 -0.43 -19.47
C PRO A 41 -5.52 -1.11 -18.16
N LEU A 42 -5.93 -0.33 -17.16
CA LEU A 42 -6.42 -0.85 -15.90
C LEU A 42 -7.51 -1.86 -16.30
N SER A 43 -7.28 -3.15 -16.00
CA SER A 43 -8.23 -4.16 -16.41
C SER A 43 -9.57 -3.81 -15.76
N ASP A 44 -10.63 -3.63 -16.56
CA ASP A 44 -12.00 -3.40 -16.09
C ASP A 44 -12.55 -4.57 -15.24
N LYS A 45 -11.78 -5.64 -15.11
CA LYS A 45 -12.07 -6.85 -14.34
C LYS A 45 -11.44 -6.83 -12.95
N ARG A 46 -11.47 -5.69 -12.26
CA ARG A 46 -11.07 -5.69 -10.85
C ARG A 46 -12.19 -6.23 -9.97
N PRO A 47 -11.81 -6.95 -8.88
CA PRO A 47 -12.81 -7.41 -7.90
C PRO A 47 -13.63 -6.23 -7.37
N SER A 48 -14.81 -6.57 -6.82
CA SER A 48 -15.71 -5.61 -6.17
C SER A 48 -14.94 -4.58 -5.35
N ASN A 49 -15.39 -3.32 -5.40
CA ASN A 49 -14.88 -2.25 -4.55
C ASN A 49 -15.21 -2.44 -3.06
N LYS A 50 -15.89 -3.53 -2.70
CA LYS A 50 -16.25 -3.82 -1.31
C LYS A 50 -15.48 -5.04 -0.83
N PRO A 51 -14.94 -5.01 0.42
CA PRO A 51 -14.31 -6.19 0.99
C PRO A 51 -15.32 -7.33 1.08
N SER A 52 -14.86 -8.54 0.83
CA SER A 52 -15.67 -9.74 1.04
C SER A 52 -16.02 -9.89 2.52
N LYS A 53 -17.18 -10.48 2.83
CA LYS A 53 -17.53 -10.87 4.21
C LYS A 53 -16.52 -11.84 4.85
N LYS A 54 -15.74 -12.55 4.04
CA LYS A 54 -14.66 -13.45 4.47
C LYS A 54 -13.28 -12.78 4.47
N ALA A 55 -13.22 -11.46 4.31
CA ALA A 55 -11.94 -10.77 4.30
C ALA A 55 -11.23 -10.90 5.65
N PHE A 56 -9.93 -11.16 5.59
CA PHE A 56 -9.06 -11.16 6.75
C PHE A 56 -8.79 -9.71 7.18
N ILE A 57 -9.04 -9.39 8.45
CA ILE A 57 -8.63 -8.11 9.02
C ILE A 57 -7.12 -8.16 9.26
N SER A 58 -6.37 -7.54 8.38
CA SER A 58 -4.92 -7.67 8.32
C SER A 58 -4.15 -6.52 8.98
N CYS A 59 -4.79 -5.39 9.21
CA CYS A 59 -4.19 -4.25 9.92
C CYS A 59 -5.28 -3.33 10.44
N LYS A 60 -5.03 -2.69 11.60
CA LYS A 60 -5.84 -1.58 12.14
C LYS A 60 -4.91 -0.47 12.57
N LYS A 61 -5.20 0.75 12.15
CA LYS A 61 -4.44 1.94 12.51
C LYS A 61 -5.35 3.16 12.65
N ALA A 62 -4.81 4.21 13.26
CA ALA A 62 -5.41 5.54 13.22
C ALA A 62 -4.43 6.51 12.55
N VAL A 63 -4.97 7.51 11.87
CA VAL A 63 -4.18 8.60 11.28
C VAL A 63 -3.75 9.54 12.40
N ASN A 64 -2.45 9.61 12.67
CA ASN A 64 -1.86 10.45 13.70
C ASN A 64 -1.19 11.69 13.07
N THR A 65 -0.76 12.63 13.89
CA THR A 65 -0.12 13.88 13.42
C THR A 65 1.15 13.65 12.59
N TRP A 66 1.92 12.60 12.89
CA TRP A 66 3.12 12.22 12.14
C TRP A 66 2.86 11.46 10.84
N ASP A 67 1.60 11.07 10.60
CA ASP A 67 1.18 10.37 9.38
C ASP A 67 0.69 11.32 8.29
N LEU A 68 0.60 12.61 8.59
CA LEU A 68 -0.02 13.60 7.72
C LEU A 68 0.91 14.05 6.58
N ASP A 69 0.30 14.41 5.47
CA ASP A 69 0.93 15.19 4.39
C ASP A 69 0.63 16.70 4.55
N TYR A 70 1.01 17.49 3.54
CA TYR A 70 0.80 18.93 3.52
C TYR A 70 -0.71 19.33 3.45
N GLU A 71 -1.59 18.42 3.07
CA GLU A 71 -3.05 18.63 3.08
C GLU A 71 -3.71 18.25 4.41
N LEU A 72 -2.92 17.91 5.43
CA LEU A 72 -3.37 17.46 6.77
C LEU A 72 -4.22 16.17 6.72
N VAL A 73 -3.93 15.30 5.77
CA VAL A 73 -4.54 13.98 5.65
C VAL A 73 -3.46 12.88 5.65
N GLY A 74 -3.86 11.66 5.91
CA GLY A 74 -2.94 10.51 5.92
C GLY A 74 -2.16 10.44 4.62
N SER A 75 -0.85 10.56 4.73
CA SER A 75 0.12 10.60 3.64
C SER A 75 0.14 9.31 2.81
N SER A 76 0.78 9.35 1.65
CA SER A 76 1.07 8.13 0.88
C SER A 76 1.95 7.16 1.68
N GLN A 77 2.88 7.67 2.49
CA GLN A 77 3.72 6.84 3.38
C GLN A 77 2.86 6.10 4.41
N PHE A 78 1.92 6.77 5.06
CA PHE A 78 0.97 6.13 5.98
C PHE A 78 0.18 5.01 5.30
N LYS A 79 -0.39 5.30 4.13
CA LYS A 79 -1.20 4.32 3.38
C LYS A 79 -0.40 3.10 2.95
N ILE A 80 0.81 3.30 2.41
CA ILE A 80 1.70 2.20 2.02
C ILE A 80 2.23 1.46 3.24
N GLY A 81 2.46 2.14 4.37
CA GLY A 81 2.78 1.50 5.64
C GLY A 81 1.69 0.53 6.08
N CYS A 82 0.42 0.94 6.04
CA CYS A 82 -0.72 0.06 6.33
C CYS A 82 -0.76 -1.15 5.39
N VAL A 83 -0.46 -0.96 4.10
CA VAL A 83 -0.41 -2.06 3.12
C VAL A 83 0.70 -3.05 3.43
N SER A 84 1.89 -2.56 3.80
CA SER A 84 3.04 -3.39 4.17
C SER A 84 2.75 -4.22 5.42
N ASP A 85 2.16 -3.60 6.45
CA ASP A 85 1.75 -4.29 7.66
C ASP A 85 0.68 -5.34 7.36
N ALA A 86 -0.33 -4.97 6.56
CA ALA A 86 -1.40 -5.88 6.15
C ALA A 86 -0.88 -7.11 5.39
N ALA A 87 0.08 -6.92 4.47
CA ALA A 87 0.71 -8.02 3.75
C ALA A 87 1.52 -8.93 4.69
N THR A 88 2.24 -8.34 5.66
CA THR A 88 2.98 -9.09 6.66
C THR A 88 2.07 -9.96 7.52
N HIS A 89 0.97 -9.39 8.02
CA HIS A 89 -0.02 -10.13 8.81
C HIS A 89 -0.73 -11.22 7.99
N LEU A 90 -1.07 -10.94 6.73
CA LEU A 90 -1.63 -11.93 5.82
C LEU A 90 -0.71 -13.14 5.64
N PHE A 91 0.57 -12.89 5.39
CA PHE A 91 1.55 -13.96 5.17
C PHE A 91 1.82 -14.73 6.47
N THR A 92 1.87 -14.06 7.61
CA THR A 92 1.95 -14.69 8.94
C THR A 92 0.75 -15.60 9.20
N TYR A 93 -0.47 -15.14 8.91
CA TYR A 93 -1.68 -15.96 8.98
C TYR A 93 -1.58 -17.22 8.12
N CYS A 94 -1.00 -17.10 6.93
CA CYS A 94 -0.77 -18.23 6.04
C CYS A 94 0.39 -19.16 6.46
N GLY A 95 1.13 -18.82 7.53
CA GLY A 95 2.22 -19.64 8.07
C GLY A 95 3.62 -19.20 7.63
N ALA A 96 3.73 -18.10 6.86
CA ALA A 96 5.03 -17.51 6.53
C ALA A 96 5.38 -16.41 7.55
N ASP A 97 5.42 -16.76 8.83
CA ASP A 97 5.80 -15.88 9.92
C ASP A 97 7.31 -15.57 9.94
N TYR A 98 7.74 -14.76 10.91
CA TYR A 98 9.14 -14.37 11.06
C TYR A 98 10.07 -15.57 11.23
N ASN A 99 9.71 -16.56 12.08
CA ASN A 99 10.54 -17.71 12.36
C ASN A 99 10.72 -18.58 11.13
N TRP A 100 9.62 -18.91 10.45
CA TRP A 100 9.63 -19.68 9.21
C TRP A 100 10.48 -18.99 8.13
N ARG A 101 10.30 -17.67 7.95
CA ARG A 101 11.08 -16.89 6.97
C ARG A 101 12.57 -16.90 7.27
N THR A 102 12.94 -16.77 8.54
CA THR A 102 14.34 -16.75 8.98
C THR A 102 14.98 -18.11 8.80
N GLU A 103 14.32 -19.18 9.25
CA GLU A 103 14.80 -20.55 9.15
C GLU A 103 15.08 -20.96 7.70
N TYR A 104 14.13 -20.71 6.81
CA TYR A 104 14.26 -21.09 5.39
C TYR A 104 14.91 -20.03 4.52
N SER A 105 15.27 -18.87 5.04
CA SER A 105 15.80 -17.73 4.30
C SER A 105 14.85 -17.30 3.15
N ILE A 106 13.56 -17.24 3.45
CA ILE A 106 12.51 -16.86 2.50
C ILE A 106 12.04 -15.43 2.76
N GLY A 107 12.04 -14.63 1.71
CA GLY A 107 11.39 -13.32 1.67
C GLY A 107 10.11 -13.33 0.86
N SER A 108 9.52 -12.18 0.71
CA SER A 108 8.45 -11.92 -0.27
C SER A 108 8.85 -10.73 -1.14
N ALA A 109 8.49 -10.79 -2.42
CA ALA A 109 8.69 -9.69 -3.34
C ALA A 109 7.37 -9.36 -4.03
N ALA A 110 6.96 -8.10 -3.98
CA ALA A 110 5.87 -7.60 -4.78
C ALA A 110 6.40 -7.30 -6.19
N LEU A 111 5.67 -7.77 -7.18
CA LEU A 111 6.02 -7.63 -8.59
C LEU A 111 5.21 -6.54 -9.27
N ASP A 112 4.00 -6.29 -8.78
CA ASP A 112 3.08 -5.32 -9.35
C ASP A 112 2.14 -4.77 -8.29
N TYR A 113 1.83 -3.49 -8.39
CA TYR A 113 0.88 -2.78 -7.53
C TYR A 113 -0.13 -2.04 -8.41
N SER A 114 -1.41 -2.23 -8.14
CA SER A 114 -2.48 -1.48 -8.79
C SER A 114 -3.34 -0.80 -7.73
N VAL A 115 -3.16 0.50 -7.58
CA VAL A 115 -3.77 1.30 -6.49
C VAL A 115 -4.92 2.14 -7.02
N ARG A 116 -6.03 2.21 -6.25
CA ARG A 116 -7.13 3.17 -6.46
C ARG A 116 -7.39 3.94 -5.17
N TYR A 117 -7.45 5.24 -5.26
CA TYR A 117 -7.79 6.13 -4.15
C TYR A 117 -9.21 6.66 -4.33
N PHE A 118 -10.04 6.60 -3.28
CA PHE A 118 -11.43 7.02 -3.34
C PHE A 118 -11.71 8.21 -2.41
N LYS A 119 -11.16 8.18 -1.20
CA LYS A 119 -11.38 9.19 -0.17
C LYS A 119 -10.11 9.53 0.58
N LYS A 120 -10.06 10.74 1.12
CA LYS A 120 -8.99 11.17 2.03
C LYS A 120 -9.20 10.55 3.42
N ALA A 121 -8.11 10.37 4.16
CA ALA A 121 -8.11 9.88 5.52
C ALA A 121 -7.65 11.02 6.46
N PRO A 122 -8.54 11.83 7.03
CA PRO A 122 -8.17 12.95 7.88
C PRO A 122 -7.58 12.50 9.21
N LEU A 123 -6.94 13.43 9.92
CA LEU A 123 -6.40 13.22 11.26
C LEU A 123 -7.46 12.63 12.21
N GLY A 124 -7.07 11.64 12.98
CA GLY A 124 -7.93 10.96 13.95
C GLY A 124 -8.82 9.86 13.37
N MET A 125 -8.86 9.69 12.05
CA MET A 125 -9.64 8.61 11.44
C MET A 125 -9.03 7.24 11.78
N ALA A 126 -9.88 6.33 12.29
CA ALA A 126 -9.51 4.93 12.47
C ALA A 126 -9.78 4.15 11.17
N VAL A 127 -8.83 3.34 10.75
CA VAL A 127 -8.90 2.58 9.51
C VAL A 127 -8.59 1.10 9.73
N THR A 128 -9.30 0.24 9.02
CA THR A 128 -9.07 -1.21 8.99
C THR A 128 -8.71 -1.66 7.58
N MET A 129 -7.69 -2.50 7.46
CA MET A 129 -7.32 -3.17 6.23
C MET A 129 -8.00 -4.54 6.14
N HIS A 130 -8.83 -4.71 5.12
CA HIS A 130 -9.50 -5.97 4.78
C HIS A 130 -8.81 -6.61 3.59
N THR A 131 -8.40 -7.87 3.72
CA THR A 131 -7.59 -8.54 2.71
C THR A 131 -8.21 -9.84 2.24
N ASN A 132 -8.17 -10.07 0.92
CA ASN A 132 -8.53 -11.32 0.29
C ASN A 132 -7.50 -11.71 -0.77
N PHE A 133 -7.30 -13.02 -0.98
CA PHE A 133 -6.65 -13.48 -2.19
C PHE A 133 -7.62 -13.45 -3.36
N THR A 134 -7.14 -13.03 -4.53
CA THR A 134 -7.88 -13.03 -5.80
C THR A 134 -7.35 -14.11 -6.75
N LYS A 135 -6.10 -14.57 -6.55
CA LYS A 135 -5.53 -15.71 -7.26
C LYS A 135 -4.38 -16.33 -6.48
N ILE A 136 -4.30 -17.66 -6.47
CA ILE A 136 -3.19 -18.42 -5.92
C ILE A 136 -2.60 -19.28 -7.04
N GLY A 137 -1.52 -18.81 -7.65
CA GLY A 137 -0.78 -19.51 -8.70
C GLY A 137 0.21 -20.53 -8.13
N ASN A 138 1.03 -21.17 -8.97
CA ASN A 138 2.06 -22.10 -8.49
C ASN A 138 3.15 -21.38 -7.68
N LYS A 139 3.66 -20.26 -8.20
CA LYS A 139 4.72 -19.43 -7.58
C LYS A 139 4.28 -18.00 -7.29
N SER A 140 3.10 -17.58 -7.73
CA SER A 140 2.60 -16.22 -7.56
C SER A 140 1.31 -16.18 -6.75
N LEU A 141 1.16 -15.11 -6.02
CA LEU A 141 -0.01 -14.78 -5.22
C LEU A 141 -0.56 -13.46 -5.71
N LYS A 142 -1.87 -13.36 -5.86
CA LYS A 142 -2.56 -12.11 -6.14
C LYS A 142 -3.57 -11.86 -5.04
N PHE A 143 -3.51 -10.72 -4.41
CA PHE A 143 -4.38 -10.36 -3.31
C PHE A 143 -4.73 -8.88 -3.35
N ILE A 144 -5.84 -8.53 -2.74
CA ILE A 144 -6.35 -7.16 -2.66
C ILE A 144 -6.49 -6.75 -1.20
N HIS A 145 -6.03 -5.55 -0.89
CA HIS A 145 -6.32 -4.87 0.37
C HIS A 145 -7.33 -3.76 0.14
N HIS A 146 -8.33 -3.66 1.01
CA HIS A 146 -9.25 -2.53 1.08
C HIS A 146 -9.00 -1.80 2.39
N MET A 147 -8.65 -0.52 2.33
CA MET A 147 -8.60 0.37 3.49
C MET A 147 -9.99 0.96 3.72
N VAL A 148 -10.56 0.69 4.86
CA VAL A 148 -11.94 1.06 5.23
C VAL A 148 -11.92 1.98 6.43
N ASP A 149 -12.70 3.05 6.40
CA ASP A 149 -13.01 3.89 7.56
C ASP A 149 -13.88 3.10 8.53
N ASP A 150 -13.41 2.94 9.77
CA ASP A 150 -14.12 2.16 10.79
C ASP A 150 -15.46 2.79 11.21
N ALA A 151 -15.59 4.12 11.07
CA ALA A 151 -16.80 4.82 11.47
C ALA A 151 -17.91 4.77 10.42
N SER A 152 -17.59 4.97 9.15
CA SER A 152 -18.57 5.04 8.06
C SER A 152 -18.70 3.75 7.25
N GLY A 153 -17.69 2.87 7.30
CA GLY A 153 -17.59 1.72 6.41
C GLY A 153 -17.18 2.07 4.98
N ASP A 154 -16.82 3.33 4.72
CA ASP A 154 -16.40 3.78 3.41
C ASP A 154 -15.03 3.23 3.04
N ILE A 155 -14.85 2.88 1.77
CA ILE A 155 -13.54 2.51 1.24
C ILE A 155 -12.76 3.76 0.90
N LEU A 156 -11.57 3.91 1.50
CA LEU A 156 -10.67 5.03 1.27
C LEU A 156 -9.73 4.75 0.10
N MET A 157 -9.26 3.52 0.02
CA MET A 157 -8.44 3.03 -1.09
C MET A 157 -8.52 1.52 -1.20
N ASP A 158 -8.23 0.99 -2.39
CA ASP A 158 -7.86 -0.41 -2.56
C ASP A 158 -6.53 -0.54 -3.29
N ILE A 159 -5.87 -1.67 -3.05
CA ILE A 159 -4.61 -2.00 -3.70
C ILE A 159 -4.58 -3.49 -4.01
N GLU A 160 -4.45 -3.81 -5.28
CA GLU A 160 -4.21 -5.17 -5.74
C GLU A 160 -2.71 -5.39 -5.94
N ILE A 161 -2.19 -6.49 -5.41
CA ILE A 161 -0.78 -6.81 -5.39
C ILE A 161 -0.55 -8.18 -6.00
N VAL A 162 0.43 -8.25 -6.91
CA VAL A 162 1.00 -9.51 -7.36
C VAL A 162 2.32 -9.72 -6.63
N ALA A 163 2.45 -10.83 -5.90
CA ALA A 163 3.64 -11.13 -5.13
C ALA A 163 4.11 -12.57 -5.32
N VAL A 164 5.36 -12.82 -4.94
CA VAL A 164 5.97 -14.15 -4.90
C VAL A 164 6.66 -14.36 -3.55
N LEU A 165 6.73 -15.61 -3.09
CA LEU A 165 7.69 -16.01 -2.10
C LEU A 165 9.04 -16.23 -2.77
N PHE A 166 10.13 -15.80 -2.13
CA PHE A 166 11.43 -15.66 -2.76
C PHE A 166 12.54 -16.24 -1.89
N ASP A 167 13.26 -17.21 -2.41
CA ASP A 167 14.47 -17.75 -1.77
C ASP A 167 15.59 -16.70 -1.85
N LEU A 168 15.97 -16.16 -0.70
CA LEU A 168 16.96 -15.08 -0.58
C LEU A 168 18.38 -15.54 -0.92
N LYS A 169 18.69 -16.83 -0.73
CA LYS A 169 19.99 -17.41 -1.03
C LYS A 169 20.13 -17.73 -2.53
N LYS A 170 19.14 -18.40 -3.09
CA LYS A 170 19.13 -18.77 -4.52
C LYS A 170 18.70 -17.65 -5.45
N ARG A 171 18.15 -16.55 -4.89
CA ARG A 171 17.64 -15.41 -5.64
C ARG A 171 16.57 -15.79 -6.69
N LYS A 172 15.65 -16.68 -6.31
CA LYS A 172 14.58 -17.19 -7.19
C LYS A 172 13.26 -17.30 -6.45
N SER A 173 12.15 -17.14 -7.17
CA SER A 173 10.82 -17.42 -6.63
C SER A 173 10.66 -18.91 -6.35
N ILE A 174 10.00 -19.23 -5.24
CA ILE A 174 9.67 -20.60 -4.84
C ILE A 174 8.20 -20.93 -5.14
N GLU A 175 7.88 -22.19 -5.14
CA GLU A 175 6.47 -22.62 -5.16
C GLU A 175 5.79 -22.25 -3.84
N VAL A 176 4.51 -21.89 -3.95
CA VAL A 176 3.70 -21.59 -2.77
C VAL A 176 3.56 -22.86 -1.93
N PRO A 177 4.06 -22.88 -0.69
CA PRO A 177 4.01 -24.07 0.16
C PRO A 177 2.58 -24.58 0.36
N LYS A 178 2.41 -25.89 0.51
CA LYS A 178 1.08 -26.52 0.63
C LYS A 178 0.27 -25.94 1.78
N ASP A 179 0.88 -25.78 2.95
CA ASP A 179 0.21 -25.27 4.16
C ASP A 179 -0.19 -23.80 3.97
N PHE A 180 0.70 -22.98 3.39
CA PHE A 180 0.38 -21.61 3.00
C PHE A 180 -0.82 -21.58 2.06
N ARG A 181 -0.79 -22.40 1.00
CA ARG A 181 -1.87 -22.49 0.01
C ARG A 181 -3.20 -22.87 0.63
N SER A 182 -3.18 -23.86 1.55
CA SER A 182 -4.38 -24.30 2.25
C SER A 182 -5.05 -23.16 3.02
N LYS A 183 -4.29 -22.42 3.81
CA LYS A 183 -4.79 -21.26 4.58
C LYS A 183 -5.21 -20.10 3.66
N ALA A 184 -4.40 -19.80 2.65
CA ALA A 184 -4.72 -18.75 1.67
C ALA A 184 -6.03 -19.03 0.91
N SER A 185 -6.33 -20.29 0.62
CA SER A 185 -7.56 -20.70 -0.08
C SER A 185 -8.84 -20.36 0.70
N ILE A 186 -8.77 -20.28 2.03
CA ILE A 186 -9.92 -19.86 2.87
C ILE A 186 -10.32 -18.41 2.57
N LEU A 187 -9.32 -17.58 2.24
CA LEU A 187 -9.46 -16.16 1.97
C LEU A 187 -9.61 -15.86 0.47
N LEU A 188 -9.66 -16.89 -0.38
CA LEU A 188 -9.82 -16.73 -1.82
C LEU A 188 -11.24 -16.26 -2.13
N VAL A 189 -11.34 -15.18 -2.89
CA VAL A 189 -12.62 -14.72 -3.46
C VAL A 189 -12.66 -15.11 -4.93
N ASN A 190 -13.77 -15.73 -5.33
CA ASN A 190 -14.05 -15.99 -6.75
C ASN A 190 -14.57 -14.69 -7.36
N ASN A 191 -13.96 -14.27 -8.43
CA ASN A 191 -14.44 -13.15 -9.26
C ASN A 191 -15.65 -13.58 -10.09
#